data_8f7e9808627cda36e1e2c3c0fd2d47af
#
_entry.id   8f7e9808627cda36e1e2c3c0fd2d47af
#
_cell.length_a   1.000
_cell.length_b   1.000
_cell.length_c   1.000
_cell.angle_alpha   90.00
_cell.angle_beta   90.00
_cell.angle_gamma   90.00
#
_symmetry.space_group_name_H-M   'P 1'
#
loop_
_entity.id
_entity.type
_entity.pdbx_description
1 polymer ?
#
loop_
_entity_poly.entity_id
_entity_poly.type
_entity_poly.pdbx_seq_one_letter_code
_entity_poly.pdbx_strand_id
1 'polypeptide(L)'
;TNNTACGYEALGKLTSGVDNIGIGRAAGLDITTGGSNVAIGVEAMENTTTTSNNTCVGKQAGRNINAGSNVFVGNGAAKSATSSDTSVVIGDDAGSSLTSAGNNTFVGRSAGDGITTGGQNVIIGKLNDAGAGGAVGRIVIGYSVSGTSNQRVTLGYGSNKVEIDLDGSDTSWAASSDVRLKENIQDSSAGLSFINDLRPVTFDWKKRKDITPELDEYYKEGSEKRIHGKEGITYHGFIAQEIEEAISNHSEVMNGLGFLNSRDDGVLTAAPSALVPILVKSIQELSAKCDSLQNEINTLKGE
;
A
#
# COMPACT_ATOMS: atom_id res chain seq x y z
N THR A 1 -13.58 5.10 42.01
CA THR A 1 -13.21 3.81 42.54
C THR A 1 -12.51 3.00 41.43
N ASN A 2 -11.78 1.92 41.79
CA ASN A 2 -11.08 1.01 40.86
C ASN A 2 -9.98 1.68 40.01
N ASN A 3 -9.39 2.78 40.48
CA ASN A 3 -8.28 3.43 39.78
C ASN A 3 -6.94 2.87 40.29
N THR A 4 -5.97 2.73 39.38
CA THR A 4 -4.61 2.32 39.69
C THR A 4 -3.64 3.45 39.35
N ALA A 5 -2.91 3.98 40.33
CA ALA A 5 -1.92 5.04 40.13
C ALA A 5 -0.55 4.58 40.66
N CYS A 6 0.48 4.69 39.82
CA CYS A 6 1.86 4.38 40.21
C CYS A 6 2.83 5.39 39.57
N GLY A 7 3.40 6.26 40.34
CA GLY A 7 4.33 7.30 39.90
C GLY A 7 4.03 8.67 40.49
N TYR A 8 4.99 9.59 40.40
CA TYR A 8 4.83 10.97 40.87
C TYR A 8 3.72 11.66 40.08
N GLU A 9 2.70 12.18 40.78
CA GLU A 9 1.52 12.84 40.21
C GLU A 9 0.68 11.98 39.21
N ALA A 10 0.80 10.65 39.23
CA ALA A 10 -0.06 9.80 38.43
C ALA A 10 -1.52 9.94 38.89
N LEU A 11 -2.44 10.24 37.99
CA LEU A 11 -3.86 10.54 38.25
C LEU A 11 -4.08 11.63 39.32
N GLY A 12 -3.15 12.61 39.41
CA GLY A 12 -3.05 13.56 40.53
C GLY A 12 -4.25 14.46 40.71
N LYS A 13 -5.03 14.78 39.68
CA LYS A 13 -6.24 15.65 39.72
C LYS A 13 -7.55 14.88 39.63
N LEU A 14 -7.51 13.54 39.80
CA LEU A 14 -8.71 12.71 39.67
C LEU A 14 -9.73 13.04 40.76
N THR A 15 -10.99 13.35 40.37
CA THR A 15 -12.09 13.67 41.29
C THR A 15 -13.13 12.56 41.35
N SER A 16 -13.78 12.23 40.25
CA SER A 16 -14.86 11.24 40.18
C SER A 16 -14.69 10.18 39.11
N GLY A 17 -13.59 10.24 38.31
CA GLY A 17 -13.29 9.23 37.30
C GLY A 17 -13.10 7.83 37.89
N VAL A 18 -13.47 6.81 37.15
CA VAL A 18 -13.42 5.39 37.57
C VAL A 18 -12.65 4.55 36.55
N ASP A 19 -12.12 3.41 37.02
CA ASP A 19 -11.49 2.39 36.17
C ASP A 19 -10.33 2.93 35.32
N ASN A 20 -9.57 3.91 35.84
CA ASN A 20 -8.38 4.43 35.18
C ASN A 20 -7.10 3.75 35.66
N ILE A 21 -6.14 3.58 34.77
CA ILE A 21 -4.78 3.14 35.08
C ILE A 21 -3.82 4.27 34.70
N GLY A 22 -3.08 4.81 35.67
CA GLY A 22 -2.03 5.79 35.48
C GLY A 22 -0.68 5.25 35.99
N ILE A 23 0.26 4.91 35.13
CA ILE A 23 1.57 4.40 35.50
C ILE A 23 2.68 5.25 34.86
N GLY A 24 3.46 5.94 35.65
CA GLY A 24 4.51 6.84 35.24
C GLY A 24 4.37 8.23 35.81
N ARG A 25 5.44 9.07 35.74
CA ARG A 25 5.40 10.46 36.18
C ARG A 25 4.35 11.24 35.36
N ALA A 26 3.41 11.89 36.02
CA ALA A 26 2.33 12.69 35.44
C ALA A 26 1.44 11.90 34.44
N ALA A 27 1.37 10.57 34.55
CA ALA A 27 0.49 9.77 33.72
C ALA A 27 -0.99 10.05 34.08
N GLY A 28 -1.77 10.57 33.13
CA GLY A 28 -3.17 10.97 33.34
C GLY A 28 -3.35 12.09 34.38
N LEU A 29 -2.34 12.96 34.56
CA LEU A 29 -2.31 13.97 35.64
C LEU A 29 -3.58 14.79 35.73
N ASP A 30 -4.08 15.31 34.62
CA ASP A 30 -5.21 16.22 34.56
C ASP A 30 -6.57 15.53 34.42
N ILE A 31 -6.63 14.20 34.43
CA ILE A 31 -7.91 13.46 34.40
C ILE A 31 -8.68 13.79 35.67
N THR A 32 -9.91 14.33 35.49
CA THR A 32 -10.83 14.68 36.59
C THR A 32 -12.00 13.71 36.70
N THR A 33 -12.81 13.61 35.67
CA THR A 33 -14.06 12.82 35.63
C THR A 33 -14.02 11.72 34.57
N GLY A 34 -13.04 11.70 33.67
CA GLY A 34 -12.86 10.67 32.66
C GLY A 34 -12.66 9.28 33.26
N GLY A 35 -13.20 8.24 32.59
CA GLY A 35 -13.12 6.86 33.08
C GLY A 35 -12.63 5.88 32.04
N SER A 36 -12.21 4.68 32.51
CA SER A 36 -11.75 3.59 31.64
C SER A 36 -10.56 3.97 30.74
N ASN A 37 -9.65 4.79 31.23
CA ASN A 37 -8.44 5.17 30.50
C ASN A 37 -7.22 4.39 31.01
N VAL A 38 -6.33 4.04 30.09
CA VAL A 38 -5.01 3.45 30.35
C VAL A 38 -3.94 4.44 29.95
N ALA A 39 -3.25 5.07 30.89
CA ALA A 39 -2.14 5.97 30.68
C ALA A 39 -0.85 5.36 31.26
N ILE A 40 0.01 4.83 30.42
CA ILE A 40 1.27 4.19 30.84
C ILE A 40 2.45 4.88 30.16
N GLY A 41 3.28 5.52 30.94
CA GLY A 41 4.46 6.25 30.47
C GLY A 41 4.54 7.65 31.04
N VAL A 42 5.73 8.25 30.97
CA VAL A 42 5.95 9.65 31.42
C VAL A 42 5.07 10.59 30.58
N GLU A 43 4.21 11.37 31.25
CA GLU A 43 3.31 12.35 30.60
C GLU A 43 2.31 11.73 29.58
N ALA A 44 2.05 10.42 29.64
CA ALA A 44 0.97 9.81 28.86
C ALA A 44 -0.38 10.41 29.31
N MET A 45 -1.19 10.91 28.39
CA MET A 45 -2.48 11.59 28.68
C MET A 45 -2.38 12.73 29.72
N GLU A 46 -1.25 13.43 29.83
CA GLU A 46 -1.00 14.41 30.88
C GLU A 46 -2.08 15.48 30.96
N ASN A 47 -2.45 16.10 29.83
CA ASN A 47 -3.38 17.23 29.75
C ASN A 47 -4.82 16.81 29.41
N THR A 48 -5.17 15.56 29.65
CA THR A 48 -6.52 14.99 29.40
C THR A 48 -7.41 15.23 30.60
N THR A 49 -8.64 15.67 30.42
CA THR A 49 -9.53 16.09 31.56
C THR A 49 -10.75 15.18 31.77
N THR A 50 -11.63 15.04 30.78
CA THR A 50 -12.95 14.43 30.95
C THR A 50 -13.20 13.22 30.02
N THR A 51 -12.26 12.87 29.16
CA THR A 51 -12.46 11.81 28.16
C THR A 51 -12.35 10.41 28.74
N SER A 52 -12.89 9.44 28.02
CA SER A 52 -12.96 8.05 28.47
C SER A 52 -12.55 7.08 27.36
N ASN A 53 -12.25 5.83 27.77
CA ASN A 53 -11.97 4.71 26.87
C ASN A 53 -10.71 4.89 26.00
N ASN A 54 -9.70 5.61 26.48
CA ASN A 54 -8.43 5.76 25.77
C ASN A 54 -7.37 4.79 26.32
N THR A 55 -6.56 4.26 25.43
CA THR A 55 -5.37 3.49 25.76
C THR A 55 -4.14 4.21 25.21
N CYS A 56 -3.35 4.82 26.08
CA CYS A 56 -2.12 5.55 25.73
C CYS A 56 -0.92 4.93 26.44
N VAL A 57 -0.02 4.31 25.67
CA VAL A 57 1.16 3.61 26.20
C VAL A 57 2.42 4.16 25.54
N GLY A 58 3.27 4.80 26.32
CA GLY A 58 4.52 5.44 25.86
C GLY A 58 4.67 6.84 26.44
N LYS A 59 5.93 7.36 26.43
CA LYS A 59 6.17 8.74 26.85
C LYS A 59 5.38 9.70 25.96
N GLN A 60 4.56 10.57 26.55
CA GLN A 60 3.74 11.57 25.87
C GLN A 60 2.70 11.01 24.86
N ALA A 61 2.40 9.70 24.92
CA ALA A 61 1.35 9.13 24.09
C ALA A 61 0.01 9.80 24.43
N GLY A 62 -0.67 10.35 23.42
CA GLY A 62 -1.94 11.05 23.58
C GLY A 62 -1.91 12.19 24.59
N ARG A 63 -0.78 12.88 24.74
CA ARG A 63 -0.56 13.86 25.84
C ARG A 63 -1.70 14.88 25.99
N ASN A 64 -2.25 15.37 24.90
CA ASN A 64 -3.24 16.45 24.89
C ASN A 64 -4.65 15.98 24.52
N ILE A 65 -4.91 14.66 24.48
CA ILE A 65 -6.17 14.13 23.97
C ILE A 65 -7.37 14.50 24.86
N ASN A 66 -8.40 15.09 24.27
CA ASN A 66 -9.68 15.41 24.90
C ASN A 66 -10.87 14.77 24.15
N ALA A 67 -10.63 13.65 23.47
CA ALA A 67 -11.63 12.84 22.79
C ALA A 67 -11.48 11.38 23.20
N GLY A 68 -12.46 10.53 22.96
CA GLY A 68 -12.52 9.16 23.50
C GLY A 68 -12.24 8.08 22.48
N SER A 69 -12.11 6.86 23.01
CA SER A 69 -12.00 5.63 22.22
C SER A 69 -10.77 5.54 21.30
N ASN A 70 -9.62 6.05 21.76
CA ASN A 70 -8.37 6.02 21.01
C ASN A 70 -7.40 4.96 21.57
N VAL A 71 -6.53 4.45 20.67
CA VAL A 71 -5.40 3.60 21.02
C VAL A 71 -4.12 4.27 20.49
N PHE A 72 -3.28 4.83 21.38
CA PHE A 72 -2.02 5.47 21.06
C PHE A 72 -0.86 4.73 21.75
N VAL A 73 0.00 4.11 20.98
CA VAL A 73 1.11 3.29 21.52
C VAL A 73 2.43 3.71 20.86
N GLY A 74 3.35 4.21 21.66
CA GLY A 74 4.66 4.68 21.21
C GLY A 74 5.06 6.00 21.89
N ASN A 75 6.36 6.30 21.90
CA ASN A 75 6.83 7.61 22.33
C ASN A 75 6.30 8.68 21.39
N GLY A 76 5.65 9.72 21.90
CA GLY A 76 5.07 10.81 21.11
C GLY A 76 3.91 10.42 20.18
N ALA A 77 3.37 9.19 20.27
CA ALA A 77 2.24 8.79 19.46
C ALA A 77 1.05 9.71 19.70
N ALA A 78 0.58 10.40 18.65
CA ALA A 78 -0.52 11.37 18.68
C ALA A 78 -0.38 12.44 19.79
N LYS A 79 0.86 12.87 20.12
CA LYS A 79 1.13 13.79 21.25
C LYS A 79 0.41 15.14 21.14
N SER A 80 0.11 15.59 19.94
CA SER A 80 -0.59 16.87 19.68
C SER A 80 -2.10 16.73 19.50
N ALA A 81 -2.64 15.49 19.54
CA ALA A 81 -4.07 15.24 19.34
C ALA A 81 -4.89 15.88 20.44
N THR A 82 -5.89 16.68 20.07
CA THR A 82 -6.81 17.35 21.01
C THR A 82 -8.23 16.80 20.89
N SER A 83 -8.75 16.59 19.69
CA SER A 83 -10.12 16.11 19.46
C SER A 83 -10.18 15.00 18.40
N SER A 84 -9.24 14.06 18.48
CA SER A 84 -9.17 12.90 17.57
C SER A 84 -9.93 11.74 18.20
N ASP A 85 -11.07 11.37 17.62
CA ASP A 85 -11.88 10.24 18.07
C ASP A 85 -11.56 8.96 17.29
N THR A 86 -11.65 7.81 17.97
CA THR A 86 -11.69 6.48 17.36
C THR A 86 -10.48 6.21 16.43
N SER A 87 -9.31 6.68 16.83
CA SER A 87 -8.07 6.49 16.06
C SER A 87 -7.15 5.45 16.69
N VAL A 88 -6.44 4.70 15.86
CA VAL A 88 -5.37 3.76 16.25
C VAL A 88 -4.04 4.30 15.74
N VAL A 89 -3.13 4.71 16.62
CA VAL A 89 -1.83 5.28 16.28
C VAL A 89 -0.74 4.54 17.04
N ILE A 90 0.06 3.77 16.32
CA ILE A 90 1.08 2.89 16.88
C ILE A 90 2.44 3.17 16.23
N GLY A 91 3.39 3.61 17.02
CA GLY A 91 4.77 3.88 16.58
C GLY A 91 5.38 5.12 17.25
N ASP A 92 6.69 5.19 17.26
CA ASP A 92 7.44 6.35 17.71
C ASP A 92 7.12 7.55 16.82
N ASP A 93 6.67 8.66 17.41
CA ASP A 93 6.17 9.88 16.73
C ASP A 93 5.10 9.64 15.63
N ALA A 94 4.41 8.49 15.62
CA ALA A 94 3.28 8.29 14.72
C ALA A 94 2.18 9.32 14.99
N GLY A 95 1.61 9.94 13.94
CA GLY A 95 0.57 10.95 14.04
C GLY A 95 0.92 12.14 14.95
N SER A 96 2.20 12.48 15.08
CA SER A 96 2.67 13.46 16.06
C SER A 96 2.12 14.87 15.86
N SER A 97 1.72 15.22 14.63
CA SER A 97 1.08 16.49 14.28
C SER A 97 -0.46 16.45 14.27
N LEU A 98 -1.05 15.29 14.53
CA LEU A 98 -2.51 15.12 14.56
C LEU A 98 -3.13 16.05 15.59
N THR A 99 -4.15 16.82 15.21
CA THR A 99 -4.86 17.74 16.11
C THR A 99 -6.32 17.36 16.28
N SER A 100 -7.13 17.42 15.23
CA SER A 100 -8.60 17.32 15.32
C SER A 100 -9.21 16.32 14.31
N ALA A 101 -8.55 15.23 14.04
CA ALA A 101 -8.97 14.25 13.02
C ALA A 101 -9.28 12.89 13.64
N GLY A 102 -10.43 12.30 13.31
CA GLY A 102 -10.84 10.99 13.80
C GLY A 102 -10.75 9.87 12.76
N ASN A 103 -10.95 8.64 13.23
CA ASN A 103 -11.03 7.44 12.40
C ASN A 103 -9.74 7.15 11.60
N ASN A 104 -8.57 7.48 12.12
CA ASN A 104 -7.30 7.19 11.49
C ASN A 104 -6.67 5.90 12.03
N THR A 105 -5.98 5.16 11.17
CA THR A 105 -5.14 4.02 11.54
C THR A 105 -3.72 4.26 11.06
N PHE A 106 -2.80 4.60 11.97
CA PHE A 106 -1.39 4.83 11.68
C PHE A 106 -0.54 3.79 12.41
N VAL A 107 0.25 3.03 11.68
CA VAL A 107 1.13 2.00 12.23
C VAL A 107 2.53 2.11 11.63
N GLY A 108 3.50 2.47 12.45
CA GLY A 108 4.90 2.61 12.07
C GLY A 108 5.52 3.90 12.61
N ARG A 109 6.85 3.96 12.70
CA ARG A 109 7.56 5.17 13.14
C ARG A 109 7.26 6.33 12.19
N SER A 110 6.82 7.46 12.73
CA SER A 110 6.41 8.66 11.98
C SER A 110 5.37 8.37 10.89
N ALA A 111 4.54 7.35 11.05
CA ALA A 111 3.43 7.10 10.14
C ALA A 111 2.37 8.20 10.34
N GLY A 112 1.98 8.89 9.26
CA GLY A 112 0.96 9.94 9.28
C GLY A 112 1.34 11.19 10.08
N ASP A 113 2.65 11.47 10.27
CA ASP A 113 3.10 12.61 11.07
C ASP A 113 2.80 13.98 10.44
N GLY A 114 2.54 14.05 9.15
CA GLY A 114 2.07 15.25 8.45
C GLY A 114 0.54 15.47 8.51
N ILE A 115 -0.24 14.51 9.00
CA ILE A 115 -1.70 14.68 9.16
C ILE A 115 -1.99 15.59 10.35
N THR A 116 -2.81 16.62 10.13
CA THR A 116 -3.26 17.55 11.16
C THR A 116 -4.75 17.42 11.44
N THR A 117 -5.59 17.58 10.42
CA THR A 117 -7.07 17.61 10.52
C THR A 117 -7.77 16.57 9.63
N GLY A 118 -7.01 15.80 8.85
CA GLY A 118 -7.54 14.79 7.95
C GLY A 118 -7.97 13.50 8.67
N GLY A 119 -9.07 12.90 8.24
CA GLY A 119 -9.63 11.68 8.86
C GLY A 119 -9.81 10.51 7.92
N GLN A 120 -10.14 9.34 8.48
CA GLN A 120 -10.42 8.11 7.73
C GLN A 120 -9.20 7.59 6.92
N ASN A 121 -7.98 7.90 7.35
CA ASN A 121 -6.76 7.45 6.67
C ASN A 121 -6.23 6.15 7.28
N VAL A 122 -5.68 5.29 6.44
CA VAL A 122 -4.92 4.10 6.83
C VAL A 122 -3.48 4.27 6.34
N ILE A 123 -2.53 4.48 7.26
CA ILE A 123 -1.12 4.70 6.93
C ILE A 123 -0.27 3.67 7.67
N ILE A 124 0.34 2.76 6.93
CA ILE A 124 1.08 1.63 7.49
C ILE A 124 2.51 1.61 6.92
N GLY A 125 3.49 1.65 7.81
CA GLY A 125 4.90 1.59 7.50
C GLY A 125 5.66 2.83 7.98
N LYS A 126 6.99 2.73 7.97
CA LYS A 126 7.86 3.78 8.50
C LYS A 126 7.92 4.98 7.55
N LEU A 127 7.79 6.21 8.08
CA LEU A 127 7.87 7.47 7.35
C LEU A 127 6.84 7.58 6.21
N ASN A 128 5.77 6.84 6.27
CA ASN A 128 4.66 6.99 5.34
C ASN A 128 3.77 8.15 5.78
N ASP A 129 3.26 8.90 4.82
CA ASP A 129 2.40 10.04 5.08
C ASP A 129 1.24 10.09 4.08
N ALA A 130 0.19 10.82 4.42
CA ALA A 130 -0.88 11.08 3.49
C ALA A 130 -0.54 12.18 2.46
N GLY A 131 0.56 12.92 2.64
CA GLY A 131 1.00 13.98 1.73
C GLY A 131 0.26 15.31 1.87
N ALA A 132 -0.74 15.40 2.76
CA ALA A 132 -1.42 16.66 3.11
C ALA A 132 -2.05 16.57 4.49
N GLY A 133 -1.96 17.62 5.29
CA GLY A 133 -2.48 17.67 6.66
C GLY A 133 -3.98 17.44 6.79
N GLY A 134 -4.77 17.84 5.79
CA GLY A 134 -6.21 17.63 5.69
C GLY A 134 -6.65 16.43 4.85
N ALA A 135 -5.77 15.44 4.61
CA ALA A 135 -6.07 14.30 3.77
C ALA A 135 -7.20 13.42 4.33
N VAL A 136 -8.10 12.95 3.48
CA VAL A 136 -9.26 12.14 3.87
C VAL A 136 -9.35 10.86 3.03
N GLY A 137 -9.53 9.71 3.71
CA GLY A 137 -9.79 8.42 3.07
C GLY A 137 -8.62 7.87 2.27
N ARG A 138 -7.37 8.22 2.61
CA ARG A 138 -6.17 7.69 1.95
C ARG A 138 -5.71 6.39 2.59
N ILE A 139 -5.30 5.44 1.78
CA ILE A 139 -4.64 4.21 2.21
C ILE A 139 -3.21 4.27 1.68
N VAL A 140 -2.22 4.37 2.56
CA VAL A 140 -0.79 4.47 2.20
C VAL A 140 -0.02 3.37 2.91
N ILE A 141 0.57 2.45 2.16
CA ILE A 141 1.29 1.30 2.70
C ILE A 141 2.68 1.20 2.04
N GLY A 142 3.71 1.06 2.86
CA GLY A 142 5.07 0.89 2.37
C GLY A 142 6.15 1.50 3.26
N TYR A 143 7.17 2.08 2.65
CA TYR A 143 8.27 2.77 3.33
C TYR A 143 8.53 4.12 2.67
N SER A 144 8.49 5.22 3.44
CA SER A 144 8.75 6.59 2.96
C SER A 144 7.90 6.97 1.74
N VAL A 145 6.63 6.57 1.76
CA VAL A 145 5.66 6.80 0.69
C VAL A 145 4.70 7.90 1.09
N SER A 146 4.42 8.82 0.16
CA SER A 146 3.40 9.86 0.35
C SER A 146 2.19 9.62 -0.55
N GLY A 147 1.00 9.67 0.03
CA GLY A 147 -0.26 9.66 -0.70
C GLY A 147 -0.46 10.95 -1.49
N THR A 148 -1.18 10.88 -2.60
CA THR A 148 -1.33 12.02 -3.54
C THR A 148 -2.72 12.62 -3.56
N SER A 149 -3.76 11.81 -3.41
CA SER A 149 -5.17 12.26 -3.50
C SER A 149 -6.05 11.57 -2.45
N ASN A 150 -7.18 12.18 -2.12
CA ASN A 150 -8.18 11.55 -1.26
C ASN A 150 -8.82 10.34 -1.95
N GLN A 151 -9.33 9.40 -1.15
CA GLN A 151 -9.98 8.17 -1.63
C GLN A 151 -9.08 7.35 -2.58
N ARG A 152 -7.78 7.24 -2.25
CA ARG A 152 -6.78 6.54 -3.06
C ARG A 152 -5.99 5.56 -2.23
N VAL A 153 -5.68 4.40 -2.80
CA VAL A 153 -4.67 3.46 -2.30
C VAL A 153 -3.33 3.77 -2.96
N THR A 154 -2.30 3.89 -2.16
CA THR A 154 -0.90 4.06 -2.60
C THR A 154 -0.06 2.97 -1.94
N LEU A 155 0.59 2.13 -2.74
CA LEU A 155 1.55 1.12 -2.28
C LEU A 155 2.92 1.43 -2.86
N GLY A 156 3.99 1.38 -2.03
CA GLY A 156 5.30 1.67 -2.60
C GLY A 156 6.48 1.65 -1.64
N TYR A 157 7.63 2.04 -2.21
CA TYR A 157 8.90 2.24 -1.53
C TYR A 157 9.54 3.54 -2.05
N GLY A 158 9.64 4.56 -1.21
CA GLY A 158 10.11 5.89 -1.61
C GLY A 158 9.23 6.51 -2.70
N SER A 159 9.85 6.92 -3.79
CA SER A 159 9.14 7.46 -4.98
C SER A 159 8.56 6.38 -5.89
N ASN A 160 8.98 5.11 -5.73
CA ASN A 160 8.47 4.00 -6.51
C ASN A 160 7.14 3.53 -5.93
N LYS A 161 6.03 3.85 -6.58
CA LYS A 161 4.70 3.55 -6.08
C LYS A 161 3.71 3.23 -7.19
N VAL A 162 2.70 2.47 -6.83
CA VAL A 162 1.50 2.24 -7.64
C VAL A 162 0.29 2.77 -6.88
N GLU A 163 -0.69 3.25 -7.62
CA GLU A 163 -1.87 3.91 -7.07
C GLU A 163 -3.14 3.42 -7.77
N ILE A 164 -4.26 3.44 -7.03
CA ILE A 164 -5.59 3.17 -7.57
C ILE A 164 -6.60 4.07 -6.86
N ASP A 165 -7.47 4.73 -7.61
CA ASP A 165 -8.55 5.52 -7.05
C ASP A 165 -9.71 4.63 -6.59
N LEU A 166 -10.30 4.94 -5.45
CA LEU A 166 -11.43 4.20 -4.86
C LEU A 166 -12.78 4.87 -5.17
N ASP A 167 -12.83 5.71 -6.21
CA ASP A 167 -14.05 6.40 -6.65
C ASP A 167 -14.87 5.60 -7.69
N GLY A 168 -14.37 4.41 -8.06
CA GLY A 168 -15.00 3.52 -9.03
C GLY A 168 -14.61 3.79 -10.50
N SER A 169 -13.70 4.73 -10.76
CA SER A 169 -13.23 5.03 -12.12
C SER A 169 -12.05 4.15 -12.55
N ASP A 170 -11.20 3.76 -11.59
CA ASP A 170 -10.02 2.95 -11.88
C ASP A 170 -10.33 1.46 -11.97
N THR A 171 -9.84 0.82 -13.03
CA THR A 171 -9.92 -0.63 -13.23
C THR A 171 -8.58 -1.34 -13.12
N SER A 172 -7.48 -0.60 -12.91
CA SER A 172 -6.11 -1.13 -12.80
C SER A 172 -5.21 -0.21 -11.98
N TRP A 173 -4.12 -0.77 -11.47
CA TRP A 173 -3.07 0.00 -10.78
C TRP A 173 -2.33 0.89 -11.78
N ALA A 174 -2.14 2.17 -11.42
CA ALA A 174 -1.41 3.14 -12.21
C ALA A 174 -0.05 3.45 -11.58
N ALA A 175 0.97 3.65 -12.43
CA ALA A 175 2.27 4.19 -12.06
C ALA A 175 2.47 5.56 -12.71
N SER A 176 3.36 6.38 -12.13
CA SER A 176 3.65 7.71 -12.67
C SER A 176 4.15 7.64 -14.11
N SER A 177 3.54 8.42 -15.04
CA SER A 177 3.88 8.46 -16.46
C SER A 177 4.05 9.87 -17.03
N ASP A 178 4.24 10.86 -16.16
CA ASP A 178 4.45 12.26 -16.55
C ASP A 178 5.76 12.44 -17.34
N VAL A 179 5.72 13.19 -18.42
CA VAL A 179 6.88 13.46 -19.28
C VAL A 179 8.06 14.11 -18.53
N ARG A 180 7.79 14.89 -17.49
CA ARG A 180 8.80 15.53 -16.65
C ARG A 180 9.64 14.54 -15.84
N LEU A 181 9.21 13.30 -15.73
CA LEU A 181 9.90 12.22 -15.02
C LEU A 181 10.64 11.26 -15.96
N LYS A 182 10.65 11.55 -17.27
CA LYS A 182 11.21 10.68 -18.30
C LYS A 182 12.26 11.42 -19.12
N GLU A 183 13.27 10.69 -19.53
CA GLU A 183 14.32 11.18 -20.43
C GLU A 183 14.54 10.21 -21.59
N ASN A 184 15.23 10.63 -22.64
CA ASN A 184 15.55 9.81 -23.83
C ASN A 184 14.32 9.18 -24.47
N ILE A 185 13.22 9.93 -24.56
CA ILE A 185 11.96 9.45 -25.14
C ILE A 185 12.15 9.23 -26.64
N GLN A 186 11.95 8.01 -27.10
CA GLN A 186 12.00 7.58 -28.49
C GLN A 186 10.75 6.77 -28.85
N ASP A 187 10.41 6.73 -30.12
CA ASP A 187 9.38 5.83 -30.62
C ASP A 187 9.82 4.38 -30.40
N SER A 188 8.88 3.54 -29.96
CA SER A 188 9.14 2.11 -29.79
C SER A 188 9.37 1.42 -31.12
N SER A 189 10.47 0.68 -31.21
CA SER A 189 10.74 -0.21 -32.33
C SER A 189 10.18 -1.63 -32.10
N ALA A 190 9.83 -1.96 -30.86
CA ALA A 190 9.15 -3.22 -30.53
C ALA A 190 7.71 -3.19 -30.99
N GLY A 191 7.32 -4.08 -31.88
CA GLY A 191 6.01 -4.10 -32.52
C GLY A 191 5.59 -5.52 -32.92
N LEU A 192 5.01 -5.65 -34.12
CA LEU A 192 4.37 -6.85 -34.62
C LEU A 192 5.31 -8.07 -34.69
N SER A 193 6.60 -7.85 -34.98
CA SER A 193 7.60 -8.92 -35.02
C SER A 193 7.71 -9.63 -33.67
N PHE A 194 7.91 -8.86 -32.59
CA PHE A 194 8.00 -9.41 -31.23
C PHE A 194 6.70 -10.10 -30.78
N ILE A 195 5.53 -9.50 -31.07
CA ILE A 195 4.23 -10.07 -30.69
C ILE A 195 3.98 -11.42 -31.40
N ASN A 196 4.43 -11.57 -32.64
CA ASN A 196 4.27 -12.81 -33.37
C ASN A 196 5.11 -13.98 -32.83
N ASP A 197 6.19 -13.70 -32.11
CA ASP A 197 7.07 -14.70 -31.47
C ASP A 197 6.57 -15.12 -30.08
N LEU A 198 5.59 -14.40 -29.51
CA LEU A 198 4.97 -14.81 -28.26
C LEU A 198 3.89 -15.87 -28.50
N ARG A 199 3.90 -16.93 -27.71
CA ARG A 199 2.91 -18.02 -27.77
C ARG A 199 1.93 -17.95 -26.59
N PRO A 200 0.71 -17.43 -26.79
CA PRO A 200 -0.36 -17.56 -25.81
C PRO A 200 -0.72 -19.02 -25.61
N VAL A 201 -0.88 -19.44 -24.39
CA VAL A 201 -1.19 -20.84 -24.01
C VAL A 201 -2.38 -20.93 -23.09
N THR A 202 -3.00 -22.08 -23.06
CA THR A 202 -3.91 -22.49 -22.00
C THR A 202 -3.22 -23.51 -21.12
N PHE A 203 -3.50 -23.46 -19.80
CA PHE A 203 -2.87 -24.36 -18.84
C PHE A 203 -3.72 -24.60 -17.61
N ASP A 204 -3.40 -25.68 -16.92
CA ASP A 204 -3.86 -25.95 -15.57
C ASP A 204 -2.70 -25.86 -14.60
N TRP A 205 -2.91 -25.31 -13.42
CA TRP A 205 -1.92 -25.34 -12.36
C TRP A 205 -1.66 -26.77 -11.88
N LYS A 206 -0.40 -27.13 -11.71
CA LYS A 206 0.00 -28.46 -11.20
C LYS A 206 -0.53 -28.70 -9.78
N LYS A 207 -0.75 -29.96 -9.43
CA LYS A 207 -0.94 -30.37 -8.05
C LYS A 207 0.38 -30.23 -7.28
N ARG A 208 0.32 -29.93 -6.01
CA ARG A 208 1.52 -29.71 -5.19
C ARG A 208 2.48 -30.91 -5.14
N LYS A 209 1.94 -32.13 -5.22
CA LYS A 209 2.76 -33.36 -5.31
C LYS A 209 3.53 -33.51 -6.61
N ASP A 210 3.07 -32.87 -7.69
CA ASP A 210 3.65 -32.96 -9.06
C ASP A 210 4.64 -31.82 -9.35
N ILE A 211 4.97 -31.00 -8.34
CA ILE A 211 6.01 -29.97 -8.40
C ILE A 211 7.37 -30.60 -8.07
N THR A 212 8.44 -30.06 -8.61
CA THR A 212 9.81 -30.48 -8.26
C THR A 212 10.12 -30.08 -6.82
N PRO A 213 10.78 -30.95 -6.01
CA PRO A 213 11.11 -30.66 -4.62
C PRO A 213 11.98 -29.41 -4.42
N GLU A 214 12.72 -28.99 -5.44
CA GLU A 214 13.53 -27.76 -5.41
C GLU A 214 12.69 -26.48 -5.25
N LEU A 215 11.41 -26.56 -5.58
CA LEU A 215 10.43 -25.49 -5.35
C LEU A 215 9.63 -25.78 -4.06
N ASP A 216 10.30 -25.82 -2.93
CA ASP A 216 9.81 -26.28 -1.63
C ASP A 216 8.60 -25.50 -1.12
N GLU A 217 8.48 -24.20 -1.43
CA GLU A 217 7.31 -23.39 -1.12
C GLU A 217 6.03 -23.95 -1.78
N TYR A 218 6.16 -24.50 -2.99
CA TYR A 218 5.04 -25.02 -3.79
C TYR A 218 4.85 -26.51 -3.66
N TYR A 219 5.93 -27.27 -3.47
CA TYR A 219 5.90 -28.74 -3.33
C TYR A 219 5.24 -29.16 -2.02
N LYS A 220 4.46 -30.23 -2.09
CA LYS A 220 3.98 -30.92 -0.89
C LYS A 220 3.68 -32.38 -1.21
N GLU A 221 4.46 -33.30 -0.62
CA GLU A 221 4.33 -34.73 -0.83
C GLU A 221 2.87 -35.21 -0.59
N GLY A 222 2.38 -36.00 -1.51
CA GLY A 222 1.03 -36.62 -1.45
C GLY A 222 -0.13 -35.64 -1.56
N SER A 223 0.10 -34.35 -1.72
CA SER A 223 -0.98 -33.36 -1.80
C SER A 223 -1.63 -33.32 -3.17
N GLU A 224 -2.91 -33.67 -3.23
CA GLU A 224 -3.76 -33.56 -4.42
C GLU A 224 -4.21 -32.11 -4.72
N LYS A 225 -3.95 -31.15 -3.83
CA LYS A 225 -4.31 -29.75 -4.06
C LYS A 225 -3.42 -29.12 -5.14
N ARG A 226 -4.02 -28.35 -6.04
CA ARG A 226 -3.27 -27.50 -7.00
C ARG A 226 -2.55 -26.36 -6.27
N ILE A 227 -1.46 -25.87 -6.84
CA ILE A 227 -0.72 -24.73 -6.27
C ILE A 227 -1.56 -23.45 -6.30
N HIS A 228 -2.30 -23.24 -7.37
CA HIS A 228 -3.23 -22.12 -7.56
C HIS A 228 -4.49 -22.59 -8.31
N GLY A 229 -5.51 -21.72 -8.31
CA GLY A 229 -6.69 -21.91 -9.09
C GLY A 229 -7.67 -22.96 -8.53
N LYS A 230 -8.62 -23.33 -9.37
CA LYS A 230 -9.68 -24.29 -9.07
C LYS A 230 -9.62 -25.46 -10.05
N GLU A 231 -10.05 -26.63 -9.61
CA GLU A 231 -10.18 -27.80 -10.49
C GLU A 231 -11.24 -27.55 -11.58
N GLY A 232 -10.93 -27.99 -12.80
CA GLY A 232 -11.83 -27.80 -13.94
C GLY A 232 -11.84 -26.40 -14.55
N ILE A 233 -10.95 -25.49 -14.11
CA ILE A 233 -10.77 -24.17 -14.70
C ILE A 233 -9.48 -24.15 -15.50
N THR A 234 -9.58 -23.91 -16.80
CA THR A 234 -8.44 -23.68 -17.70
C THR A 234 -8.06 -22.20 -17.68
N TYR A 235 -6.79 -21.92 -17.51
CA TYR A 235 -6.23 -20.57 -17.46
C TYR A 235 -5.56 -20.22 -18.79
N HIS A 236 -5.54 -18.93 -19.12
CA HIS A 236 -4.83 -18.38 -20.27
C HIS A 236 -3.62 -17.58 -19.80
N GLY A 237 -2.51 -17.67 -20.52
CA GLY A 237 -1.31 -16.92 -20.17
C GLY A 237 -0.15 -17.23 -21.10
N PHE A 238 1.04 -17.06 -20.58
CA PHE A 238 2.30 -17.33 -21.27
C PHE A 238 3.21 -18.21 -20.39
N ILE A 239 4.16 -18.90 -21.04
CA ILE A 239 5.24 -19.62 -20.34
C ILE A 239 6.43 -18.67 -20.24
N ALA A 240 6.91 -18.42 -19.02
CA ALA A 240 7.95 -17.44 -18.75
C ALA A 240 9.27 -17.74 -19.49
N GLN A 241 9.66 -19.01 -19.61
CA GLN A 241 10.84 -19.44 -20.35
C GLN A 241 10.72 -19.17 -21.87
N GLU A 242 9.53 -19.30 -22.44
CA GLU A 242 9.27 -18.98 -23.86
C GLU A 242 9.30 -17.46 -24.10
N ILE A 243 8.85 -16.68 -23.12
CA ILE A 243 9.00 -15.21 -23.13
C ILE A 243 10.48 -14.84 -23.12
N GLU A 244 11.29 -15.48 -22.27
CA GLU A 244 12.74 -15.23 -22.16
C GLU A 244 13.44 -15.50 -23.51
N GLU A 245 13.08 -16.60 -24.17
CA GLU A 245 13.57 -16.93 -25.51
C GLU A 245 13.16 -15.87 -26.54
N ALA A 246 11.89 -15.48 -26.58
CA ALA A 246 11.41 -14.43 -27.46
C ALA A 246 12.13 -13.10 -27.23
N ILE A 247 12.32 -12.67 -25.97
CA ILE A 247 13.09 -11.47 -25.63
C ILE A 247 14.53 -11.56 -26.14
N SER A 248 15.18 -12.74 -26.01
CA SER A 248 16.57 -12.93 -26.46
C SER A 248 16.77 -12.75 -27.96
N ASN A 249 15.72 -13.00 -28.74
CA ASN A 249 15.72 -12.86 -30.20
C ASN A 249 15.40 -11.42 -30.66
N HIS A 250 15.00 -10.52 -29.73
CA HIS A 250 14.55 -9.16 -30.01
C HIS A 250 15.34 -8.14 -29.20
N SER A 251 16.44 -7.64 -29.77
CA SER A 251 17.34 -6.69 -29.08
C SER A 251 16.66 -5.39 -28.65
N GLU A 252 15.60 -4.99 -29.35
CA GLU A 252 14.80 -3.79 -29.05
C GLU A 252 13.96 -3.89 -27.77
N VAL A 253 13.78 -5.12 -27.22
CA VAL A 253 13.07 -5.34 -25.95
C VAL A 253 13.96 -5.81 -24.80
N MET A 254 15.26 -6.09 -25.07
CA MET A 254 16.18 -6.75 -24.13
C MET A 254 16.39 -6.03 -22.78
N ASN A 255 16.22 -4.73 -22.71
CA ASN A 255 16.64 -3.92 -21.54
C ASN A 255 15.54 -3.07 -20.90
N GLY A 256 14.29 -3.48 -20.87
CA GLY A 256 13.33 -2.60 -20.21
C GLY A 256 11.87 -2.91 -20.31
N LEU A 257 11.50 -4.09 -20.79
CA LEU A 257 10.09 -4.38 -21.00
C LEU A 257 9.28 -4.52 -19.69
N GLY A 258 9.93 -4.90 -18.57
CA GLY A 258 9.22 -5.22 -17.32
C GLY A 258 8.22 -6.39 -17.46
N PHE A 259 8.24 -7.09 -18.59
CA PHE A 259 7.34 -8.19 -18.88
C PHE A 259 7.74 -9.47 -18.16
N LEU A 260 9.04 -9.75 -18.09
CA LEU A 260 9.62 -10.91 -17.42
C LEU A 260 10.42 -10.46 -16.20
N ASN A 261 10.18 -11.08 -15.06
CA ASN A 261 10.94 -10.84 -13.84
C ASN A 261 11.32 -12.16 -13.20
N SER A 262 12.49 -12.22 -12.54
CA SER A 262 12.92 -13.34 -11.71
C SER A 262 12.72 -12.98 -10.24
N ARG A 263 12.19 -13.92 -9.47
CA ARG A 263 12.12 -13.83 -8.01
C ARG A 263 13.43 -14.34 -7.39
N ASP A 264 13.64 -14.04 -6.11
CA ASP A 264 14.84 -14.50 -5.36
C ASP A 264 14.93 -16.04 -5.26
N ASP A 265 13.80 -16.75 -5.35
CA ASP A 265 13.72 -18.21 -5.39
C ASP A 265 13.95 -18.81 -6.80
N GLY A 266 14.27 -17.99 -7.80
CA GLY A 266 14.49 -18.39 -9.19
C GLY A 266 13.21 -18.63 -9.99
N VAL A 267 12.03 -18.44 -9.41
CA VAL A 267 10.76 -18.54 -10.14
C VAL A 267 10.58 -17.32 -11.05
N LEU A 268 10.38 -17.58 -12.35
CA LEU A 268 10.09 -16.54 -13.32
C LEU A 268 8.62 -16.11 -13.24
N THR A 269 8.38 -14.82 -13.37
CA THR A 269 7.05 -14.23 -13.41
C THR A 269 6.87 -13.34 -14.62
N ALA A 270 5.67 -13.32 -15.19
CA ALA A 270 5.33 -12.48 -16.33
C ALA A 270 4.29 -11.44 -15.93
N ALA A 271 4.46 -10.19 -16.42
CA ALA A 271 3.54 -9.08 -16.25
C ALA A 271 2.90 -8.69 -17.60
N PRO A 272 1.79 -9.33 -18.03
CA PRO A 272 1.22 -9.14 -19.37
C PRO A 272 0.82 -7.68 -19.69
N SER A 273 0.57 -6.86 -18.68
CA SER A 273 0.28 -5.43 -18.85
C SER A 273 1.43 -4.64 -19.50
N ALA A 274 2.67 -5.11 -19.36
CA ALA A 274 3.83 -4.52 -20.02
C ALA A 274 3.79 -4.63 -21.55
N LEU A 275 2.99 -5.54 -22.10
CA LEU A 275 2.78 -5.69 -23.53
C LEU A 275 1.88 -4.61 -24.15
N VAL A 276 1.11 -3.85 -23.35
CA VAL A 276 0.14 -2.90 -23.89
C VAL A 276 0.74 -1.89 -24.88
N PRO A 277 1.86 -1.21 -24.59
CA PRO A 277 2.49 -0.29 -25.56
C PRO A 277 2.93 -1.01 -26.86
N ILE A 278 3.44 -2.22 -26.75
CA ILE A 278 3.89 -3.03 -27.90
C ILE A 278 2.71 -3.49 -28.73
N LEU A 279 1.61 -3.88 -28.09
CA LEU A 279 0.37 -4.24 -28.79
C LEU A 279 -0.19 -3.04 -29.54
N VAL A 280 -0.15 -1.83 -28.96
CA VAL A 280 -0.55 -0.59 -29.66
C VAL A 280 0.30 -0.39 -30.91
N LYS A 281 1.65 -0.51 -30.79
CA LYS A 281 2.56 -0.41 -31.92
C LYS A 281 2.28 -1.48 -32.98
N SER A 282 2.06 -2.72 -32.57
CA SER A 282 1.74 -3.85 -33.48
C SER A 282 0.44 -3.62 -34.27
N ILE A 283 -0.58 -3.06 -33.61
CA ILE A 283 -1.85 -2.71 -34.29
C ILE A 283 -1.61 -1.57 -35.30
N GLN A 284 -0.82 -0.57 -34.98
CA GLN A 284 -0.46 0.52 -35.90
C GLN A 284 0.28 -0.01 -37.12
N GLU A 285 1.23 -0.92 -36.95
CA GLU A 285 1.98 -1.55 -38.04
C GLU A 285 1.06 -2.43 -38.92
N LEU A 286 0.14 -3.19 -38.29
CA LEU A 286 -0.83 -4.01 -39.00
C LEU A 286 -1.80 -3.14 -39.82
N SER A 287 -2.29 -2.02 -39.24
CA SER A 287 -3.14 -1.06 -39.94
C SER A 287 -2.43 -0.50 -41.17
N ALA A 288 -1.17 -0.04 -41.01
CA ALA A 288 -0.40 0.46 -42.14
C ALA A 288 -0.19 -0.58 -43.28
N LYS A 289 0.04 -1.86 -42.88
CA LYS A 289 0.10 -2.96 -43.88
C LYS A 289 -1.22 -3.17 -44.60
N CYS A 290 -2.35 -3.11 -43.89
CA CYS A 290 -3.67 -3.24 -44.50
C CYS A 290 -3.93 -2.11 -45.50
N ASP A 291 -3.58 -0.85 -45.13
CA ASP A 291 -3.76 0.29 -46.04
C ASP A 291 -2.87 0.17 -47.28
N SER A 292 -1.62 -0.29 -47.11
CA SER A 292 -0.73 -0.58 -48.28
C SER A 292 -1.32 -1.63 -49.22
N LEU A 293 -1.79 -2.75 -48.68
CA LEU A 293 -2.41 -3.81 -49.46
C LEU A 293 -3.70 -3.35 -50.16
N GLN A 294 -4.52 -2.50 -49.50
CA GLN A 294 -5.70 -1.93 -50.11
C GLN A 294 -5.35 -1.03 -51.31
N ASN A 295 -4.30 -0.21 -51.16
CA ASN A 295 -3.79 0.65 -52.22
C ASN A 295 -3.25 -0.18 -53.42
N GLU A 296 -2.53 -1.26 -53.14
CA GLU A 296 -2.05 -2.18 -54.18
C GLU A 296 -3.21 -2.82 -54.92
N ILE A 297 -4.25 -3.27 -54.19
CA ILE A 297 -5.47 -3.83 -54.80
C ILE A 297 -6.18 -2.81 -55.66
N ASN A 298 -6.34 -1.55 -55.22
CA ASN A 298 -6.97 -0.48 -55.98
C ASN A 298 -6.16 -0.20 -57.26
N THR A 299 -4.84 -0.14 -57.16
CA THR A 299 -3.93 0.04 -58.30
C THR A 299 -4.09 -1.10 -59.33
N LEU A 300 -4.17 -2.37 -58.85
CA LEU A 300 -4.37 -3.54 -59.71
C LEU A 300 -5.73 -3.55 -60.38
N LYS A 301 -6.77 -2.98 -59.75
CA LYS A 301 -8.12 -2.85 -60.31
C LYS A 301 -8.25 -1.68 -61.28
N GLY A 302 -7.28 -0.78 -61.38
CA GLY A 302 -7.32 0.42 -62.20
C GLY A 302 -8.22 1.53 -61.64
N GLU A 303 -8.43 1.53 -60.29
CA GLU A 303 -9.18 2.54 -59.56
C GLU A 303 -8.24 3.63 -59.00
#